data_9380b4ef5cb59e7bc46a1ec6ec1dedbc
#
_entry.id   9380b4ef5cb59e7bc46a1ec6ec1dedbc
#
_cell.length_a   1.000
_cell.length_b   1.000
_cell.length_c   1.000
_cell.angle_alpha   90.00
_cell.angle_beta   90.00
_cell.angle_gamma   90.00
#
_symmetry.space_group_name_H-M   'P 1'
#
loop_
_entity.id
_entity.type
_entity.pdbx_description
1 polymer ?
#
loop_
_entity_poly.entity_id
_entity_poly.type
_entity_poly.pdbx_seq_one_letter_code
_entity_poly.pdbx_strand_id
1 'polypeptide(L)'
;MSAILNSYFVKTHRLEISITIIAIVLFLIYFLGAPHVFTRFPIYRAFMQSMPFFGIIAISVTFVVTLGEIDLSFPSIVGITSLTFGMVLTATDGNFFIAFALSSALGMFAGLINGLLVTKIGIPSIVATIGTLYFWRGLVNVISQGSGVAIVDVADGTWHHTLFVEKLFNKIPAQFIWFIVLTALLQWIYRYHKFGNHIHFVGDNKASAQMMGINVDKIKIIAFVQLGFFSSLAGIFTMYEMLYFWPTQGSGLMLTTLAAVFVGGTSVFGGKGTIFGTFIGVLIIGSLESGIIALGLSGFYVQFINGIMITSAVTIYALIQRKKT
;
A
#
# COMPACT_ATOMS: atom_id res chain seq x y z
N MET A 1 -17.27 19.86 30.68
CA MET A 1 -15.95 19.28 30.34
C MET A 1 -16.08 18.12 29.35
N SER A 2 -16.97 17.17 29.50
CA SER A 2 -17.21 16.04 28.55
C SER A 2 -17.67 16.50 27.16
N ALA A 3 -18.56 17.47 27.02
CA ALA A 3 -19.02 18.00 25.72
C ALA A 3 -17.93 18.77 24.94
N ILE A 4 -17.03 19.47 25.62
CA ILE A 4 -15.91 20.19 25.01
C ILE A 4 -14.82 19.19 24.56
N LEU A 5 -14.52 18.18 25.35
CA LEU A 5 -13.60 17.10 25.00
C LEU A 5 -14.14 16.29 23.81
N ASN A 6 -15.45 16.01 23.78
CA ASN A 6 -16.10 15.31 22.67
C ASN A 6 -16.08 16.15 21.38
N SER A 7 -16.27 17.48 21.46
CA SER A 7 -16.16 18.40 20.33
C SER A 7 -14.71 18.52 19.81
N TYR A 8 -13.71 18.54 20.69
CA TYR A 8 -12.30 18.58 20.32
C TYR A 8 -11.85 17.28 19.66
N PHE A 9 -12.21 16.12 20.25
CA PHE A 9 -11.90 14.80 19.69
C PHE A 9 -12.50 14.62 18.28
N VAL A 10 -13.77 14.96 18.11
CA VAL A 10 -14.47 14.88 16.81
C VAL A 10 -13.82 15.81 15.77
N LYS A 11 -13.41 17.03 16.16
CA LYS A 11 -12.73 17.97 15.25
C LYS A 11 -11.36 17.46 14.82
N THR A 12 -10.60 16.87 15.74
CA THR A 12 -9.24 16.35 15.47
C THR A 12 -9.25 15.08 14.61
N HIS A 13 -10.25 14.20 14.82
CA HIS A 13 -10.36 12.92 14.11
C HIS A 13 -11.48 12.88 13.05
N ARG A 14 -11.91 14.04 12.60
CA ARG A 14 -13.07 14.18 11.69
C ARG A 14 -12.94 13.34 10.42
N LEU A 15 -11.76 13.29 9.81
CA LEU A 15 -11.47 12.50 8.62
C LEU A 15 -11.58 10.99 8.91
N GLU A 16 -10.90 10.52 9.95
CA GLU A 16 -10.89 9.11 10.35
C GLU A 16 -12.31 8.62 10.69
N ILE A 17 -13.09 9.43 11.40
CA ILE A 17 -14.48 9.13 11.73
C ILE A 17 -15.34 9.04 10.46
N SER A 18 -15.20 10.00 9.54
CA SER A 18 -15.99 10.03 8.30
C SER A 18 -15.73 8.81 7.42
N ILE A 19 -14.46 8.42 7.25
CA ILE A 19 -14.08 7.25 6.45
C ILE A 19 -14.57 5.96 7.12
N THR A 20 -14.48 5.86 8.45
CA THR A 20 -15.00 4.72 9.21
C THR A 20 -16.51 4.59 9.05
N ILE A 21 -17.25 5.70 9.08
CA ILE A 21 -18.70 5.69 8.82
C ILE A 21 -19.00 5.18 7.40
N ILE A 22 -18.25 5.64 6.39
CA ILE A 22 -18.42 5.18 5.01
C ILE A 22 -18.17 3.67 4.92
N ALA A 23 -17.11 3.15 5.55
CA ALA A 23 -16.83 1.72 5.60
C ALA A 23 -17.98 0.94 6.26
N ILE A 24 -18.49 1.40 7.40
CA ILE A 24 -19.61 0.76 8.11
C ILE A 24 -20.86 0.73 7.21
N VAL A 25 -21.19 1.85 6.57
CA VAL A 25 -22.36 1.93 5.67
C VAL A 25 -22.20 0.97 4.49
N LEU A 26 -21.00 0.89 3.89
CA LEU A 26 -20.71 -0.04 2.80
C LEU A 26 -20.87 -1.49 3.24
N PHE A 27 -20.33 -1.87 4.38
CA PHE A 27 -20.49 -3.23 4.93
C PHE A 27 -21.95 -3.54 5.31
N LEU A 28 -22.72 -2.56 5.79
CA LEU A 28 -24.15 -2.73 6.01
C LEU A 28 -24.90 -2.99 4.70
N ILE A 29 -24.57 -2.28 3.63
CA ILE A 29 -25.15 -2.51 2.29
C ILE A 29 -24.86 -3.95 1.83
N TYR A 30 -23.63 -4.43 2.00
CA TYR A 30 -23.27 -5.80 1.66
C TYR A 30 -24.03 -6.82 2.51
N PHE A 31 -24.09 -6.58 3.81
CA PHE A 31 -24.74 -7.48 4.75
C PHE A 31 -26.26 -7.60 4.48
N LEU A 32 -26.93 -6.48 4.17
CA LEU A 32 -28.35 -6.45 3.85
C LEU A 32 -28.65 -6.97 2.45
N GLY A 33 -27.76 -6.69 1.48
CA GLY A 33 -27.97 -7.10 0.10
C GLY A 33 -27.60 -8.54 -0.21
N ALA A 34 -26.62 -9.11 0.51
CA ALA A 34 -26.16 -10.48 0.32
C ALA A 34 -25.87 -11.19 1.66
N PRO A 35 -26.89 -11.35 2.55
CA PRO A 35 -26.68 -11.91 3.88
C PRO A 35 -26.14 -13.34 3.83
N HIS A 36 -26.50 -14.14 2.83
CA HIS A 36 -26.03 -15.52 2.65
C HIS A 36 -24.52 -15.61 2.40
N VAL A 37 -23.85 -14.53 1.96
CA VAL A 37 -22.40 -14.43 1.78
C VAL A 37 -21.74 -13.82 3.01
N PHE A 38 -22.22 -12.65 3.45
CA PHE A 38 -21.56 -11.84 4.48
C PHE A 38 -21.83 -12.30 5.93
N THR A 39 -22.69 -13.29 6.15
CA THR A 39 -22.80 -14.00 7.43
C THR A 39 -21.80 -15.14 7.58
N ARG A 40 -21.09 -15.51 6.51
CA ARG A 40 -20.19 -16.65 6.48
C ARG A 40 -18.73 -16.22 6.57
N PHE A 41 -17.92 -16.97 7.34
CA PHE A 41 -16.50 -16.67 7.53
C PHE A 41 -15.66 -16.72 6.25
N PRO A 42 -15.91 -17.58 5.23
CA PRO A 42 -15.08 -17.65 4.02
C PRO A 42 -14.88 -16.32 3.29
N ILE A 43 -15.86 -15.42 3.27
CA ILE A 43 -15.70 -14.12 2.61
C ILE A 43 -14.65 -13.24 3.32
N TYR A 44 -14.70 -13.23 4.67
CA TYR A 44 -13.70 -12.47 5.46
C TYR A 44 -12.31 -13.08 5.34
N ARG A 45 -12.21 -14.41 5.22
CA ARG A 45 -10.94 -15.08 4.96
C ARG A 45 -10.38 -14.67 3.59
N ALA A 46 -11.21 -14.59 2.56
CA ALA A 46 -10.78 -14.10 1.25
C ALA A 46 -10.23 -12.67 1.33
N PHE A 47 -10.89 -11.78 2.08
CA PHE A 47 -10.39 -10.43 2.35
C PHE A 47 -9.04 -10.44 3.07
N MET A 48 -8.90 -11.25 4.11
CA MET A 48 -7.65 -11.39 4.86
C MET A 48 -6.51 -11.96 4.02
N GLN A 49 -6.80 -12.74 2.97
CA GLN A 49 -5.79 -13.26 2.05
C GLN A 49 -5.37 -12.24 0.99
N SER A 50 -6.28 -11.45 0.42
CA SER A 50 -6.02 -10.57 -0.72
C SER A 50 -5.59 -9.14 -0.34
N MET A 51 -6.19 -8.55 0.70
CA MET A 51 -5.95 -7.15 1.07
C MET A 51 -4.51 -6.83 1.50
N PRO A 52 -3.76 -7.72 2.18
CA PRO A 52 -2.40 -7.40 2.63
C PRO A 52 -1.44 -7.04 1.51
N PHE A 53 -1.59 -7.61 0.31
CA PHE A 53 -0.65 -7.41 -0.79
C PHE A 53 -0.58 -5.96 -1.25
N PHE A 54 -1.71 -5.31 -1.46
CA PHE A 54 -1.73 -3.88 -1.81
C PHE A 54 -1.80 -2.99 -0.56
N GLY A 55 -2.33 -3.49 0.55
CA GLY A 55 -2.48 -2.77 1.80
C GLY A 55 -1.15 -2.38 2.43
N ILE A 56 -0.16 -3.30 2.45
CA ILE A 56 1.20 -3.03 2.92
C ILE A 56 1.85 -1.91 2.10
N ILE A 57 1.63 -1.91 0.79
CA ILE A 57 2.13 -0.84 -0.08
C ILE A 57 1.36 0.46 0.20
N ALA A 58 0.05 0.42 0.33
CA ALA A 58 -0.80 1.59 0.55
C ALA A 58 -0.42 2.38 1.80
N ILE A 59 -0.22 1.69 2.95
CA ILE A 59 0.24 2.34 4.19
C ILE A 59 1.62 2.99 4.03
N SER A 60 2.49 2.43 3.19
CA SER A 60 3.80 2.98 2.86
C SER A 60 3.71 4.16 1.88
N VAL A 61 2.90 4.06 0.82
CA VAL A 61 2.62 5.14 -0.14
C VAL A 61 2.07 6.38 0.55
N THR A 62 1.33 6.22 1.65
CA THR A 62 0.79 7.34 2.43
C THR A 62 1.89 8.33 2.86
N PHE A 63 3.09 7.85 3.20
CA PHE A 63 4.22 8.72 3.55
C PHE A 63 4.68 9.57 2.36
N VAL A 64 4.79 8.96 1.18
CA VAL A 64 5.23 9.64 -0.06
C VAL A 64 4.18 10.65 -0.52
N VAL A 65 2.90 10.26 -0.52
CA VAL A 65 1.79 11.15 -0.91
C VAL A 65 1.66 12.32 0.07
N THR A 66 1.85 12.10 1.38
CA THR A 66 1.84 13.21 2.37
C THR A 66 2.96 14.22 2.13
N LEU A 67 4.10 13.81 1.56
CA LEU A 67 5.17 14.73 1.14
C LEU A 67 4.82 15.55 -0.12
N GLY A 68 3.65 15.33 -0.73
CA GLY A 68 3.25 15.93 -2.00
C GLY A 68 3.92 15.27 -3.21
N GLU A 69 4.46 14.05 -3.05
CA GLU A 69 5.07 13.28 -4.11
C GLU A 69 4.19 12.08 -4.49
N ILE A 70 4.30 11.60 -5.72
CA ILE A 70 3.59 10.42 -6.21
C ILE A 70 4.62 9.46 -6.79
N ASP A 71 4.63 8.21 -6.32
CA ASP A 71 5.41 7.13 -6.92
C ASP A 71 4.47 6.20 -7.69
N LEU A 72 4.75 6.00 -8.96
CA LEU A 72 4.01 5.08 -9.83
C LEU A 72 4.83 3.82 -10.14
N SER A 73 6.06 3.72 -9.64
CA SER A 73 6.98 2.62 -9.96
C SER A 73 6.82 1.41 -9.04
N PHE A 74 6.19 1.55 -7.86
CA PHE A 74 6.09 0.48 -6.87
C PHE A 74 5.53 -0.85 -7.41
N PRO A 75 4.60 -0.89 -8.41
CA PRO A 75 4.13 -2.16 -8.97
C PRO A 75 5.22 -2.93 -9.72
N SER A 76 6.14 -2.20 -10.35
CA SER A 76 7.29 -2.82 -11.03
C SER A 76 8.40 -3.18 -10.03
N ILE A 77 8.52 -2.45 -8.92
CA ILE A 77 9.40 -2.82 -7.81
C ILE A 77 8.90 -4.13 -7.19
N VAL A 78 7.60 -4.30 -6.96
CA VAL A 78 7.01 -5.60 -6.56
C VAL A 78 7.43 -6.70 -7.52
N GLY A 79 7.30 -6.48 -8.84
CA GLY A 79 7.65 -7.46 -9.86
C GLY A 79 9.11 -7.88 -9.82
N ILE A 80 10.05 -6.92 -9.84
CA ILE A 80 11.49 -7.22 -9.87
C ILE A 80 11.97 -7.85 -8.55
N THR A 81 11.44 -7.42 -7.41
CA THR A 81 11.82 -7.97 -6.11
C THR A 81 11.24 -9.37 -5.88
N SER A 82 10.03 -9.65 -6.38
CA SER A 82 9.46 -11.02 -6.39
C SER A 82 10.28 -11.96 -7.25
N LEU A 83 10.65 -11.53 -8.47
CA LEU A 83 11.52 -12.31 -9.36
C LEU A 83 12.85 -12.62 -8.68
N THR A 84 13.50 -11.60 -8.12
CA THR A 84 14.77 -11.76 -7.41
C THR A 84 14.62 -12.72 -6.23
N PHE A 85 13.57 -12.57 -5.43
CA PHE A 85 13.29 -13.46 -4.31
C PHE A 85 13.15 -14.92 -4.77
N GLY A 86 12.33 -15.17 -5.79
CA GLY A 86 12.11 -16.52 -6.32
C GLY A 86 13.39 -17.14 -6.89
N MET A 87 14.13 -16.39 -7.71
CA MET A 87 15.38 -16.89 -8.31
C MET A 87 16.45 -17.20 -7.25
N VAL A 88 16.63 -16.30 -6.26
CA VAL A 88 17.63 -16.51 -5.20
C VAL A 88 17.22 -17.63 -4.28
N LEU A 89 15.94 -17.71 -3.89
CA LEU A 89 15.46 -18.80 -3.04
C LEU A 89 15.69 -20.16 -3.68
N THR A 90 15.39 -20.27 -4.98
CA THR A 90 15.64 -21.51 -5.75
C THR A 90 17.13 -21.79 -5.91
N ALA A 91 17.95 -20.80 -6.25
CA ALA A 91 19.39 -20.95 -6.45
C ALA A 91 20.16 -21.27 -5.16
N THR A 92 19.60 -21.00 -3.99
CA THR A 92 20.21 -21.25 -2.67
C THR A 92 19.53 -22.36 -1.89
N ASP A 93 18.81 -23.27 -2.57
CA ASP A 93 18.10 -24.39 -1.97
C ASP A 93 17.23 -24.02 -0.77
N GLY A 94 16.47 -22.91 -0.90
CA GLY A 94 15.52 -22.44 0.11
C GLY A 94 16.13 -21.56 1.19
N ASN A 95 17.30 -20.96 1.00
CA ASN A 95 17.87 -20.03 1.98
C ASN A 95 17.08 -18.70 2.02
N PHE A 96 16.10 -18.64 2.91
CA PHE A 96 15.25 -17.47 3.11
C PHE A 96 16.03 -16.20 3.39
N PHE A 97 17.04 -16.24 4.25
CA PHE A 97 17.73 -15.00 4.68
C PHE A 97 18.47 -14.32 3.54
N ILE A 98 19.10 -15.09 2.66
CA ILE A 98 19.79 -14.54 1.48
C ILE A 98 18.75 -13.98 0.50
N ALA A 99 17.70 -14.75 0.19
CA ALA A 99 16.64 -14.30 -0.73
C ALA A 99 15.93 -13.05 -0.22
N PHE A 100 15.59 -12.99 1.07
CA PHE A 100 14.95 -11.85 1.71
C PHE A 100 15.87 -10.60 1.70
N ALA A 101 17.13 -10.77 2.07
CA ALA A 101 18.08 -9.65 2.13
C ALA A 101 18.33 -9.03 0.75
N LEU A 102 18.57 -9.86 -0.29
CA LEU A 102 18.83 -9.37 -1.64
C LEU A 102 17.60 -8.73 -2.26
N SER A 103 16.43 -9.35 -2.11
CA SER A 103 15.16 -8.81 -2.61
C SER A 103 14.82 -7.47 -1.94
N SER A 104 14.94 -7.41 -0.60
CA SER A 104 14.68 -6.17 0.15
C SER A 104 15.70 -5.06 -0.17
N ALA A 105 16.99 -5.41 -0.30
CA ALA A 105 18.02 -4.46 -0.71
C ALA A 105 17.76 -3.89 -2.10
N LEU A 106 17.32 -4.73 -3.06
CA LEU A 106 16.95 -4.28 -4.40
C LEU A 106 15.73 -3.34 -4.35
N GLY A 107 14.71 -3.65 -3.56
CA GLY A 107 13.55 -2.76 -3.39
C GLY A 107 13.95 -1.41 -2.79
N MET A 108 14.76 -1.40 -1.73
CA MET A 108 15.30 -0.17 -1.14
C MET A 108 16.17 0.62 -2.14
N PHE A 109 16.99 -0.07 -2.94
CA PHE A 109 17.80 0.55 -3.98
C PHE A 109 16.94 1.20 -5.08
N ALA A 110 15.87 0.55 -5.51
CA ALA A 110 14.91 1.11 -6.46
C ALA A 110 14.25 2.38 -5.90
N GLY A 111 13.83 2.35 -4.65
CA GLY A 111 13.32 3.53 -3.95
C GLY A 111 14.36 4.64 -3.81
N LEU A 112 15.62 4.30 -3.52
CA LEU A 112 16.73 5.25 -3.46
C LEU A 112 16.93 5.97 -4.79
N ILE A 113 16.91 5.25 -5.91
CA ILE A 113 16.98 5.83 -7.27
C ILE A 113 15.86 6.86 -7.44
N ASN A 114 14.61 6.52 -7.14
CA ASN A 114 13.49 7.45 -7.23
C ASN A 114 13.70 8.69 -6.35
N GLY A 115 14.09 8.48 -5.10
CA GLY A 115 14.39 9.58 -4.18
C GLY A 115 15.48 10.51 -4.68
N LEU A 116 16.54 9.99 -5.27
CA LEU A 116 17.64 10.78 -5.86
C LEU A 116 17.21 11.53 -7.12
N LEU A 117 16.48 10.89 -8.03
CA LEU A 117 15.95 11.54 -9.24
C LEU A 117 15.06 12.73 -8.88
N VAL A 118 14.20 12.59 -7.88
CA VAL A 118 13.28 13.64 -7.44
C VAL A 118 14.02 14.76 -6.70
N THR A 119 14.96 14.43 -5.81
CA THR A 119 15.55 15.43 -4.91
C THR A 119 16.85 16.06 -5.45
N LYS A 120 17.72 15.27 -6.08
CA LYS A 120 19.05 15.73 -6.52
C LYS A 120 19.05 16.21 -7.97
N ILE A 121 18.30 15.53 -8.83
CA ILE A 121 18.16 15.93 -10.23
C ILE A 121 17.01 16.92 -10.40
N GLY A 122 15.98 16.86 -9.51
CA GLY A 122 14.85 17.80 -9.53
C GLY A 122 13.74 17.41 -10.51
N ILE A 123 13.69 16.16 -10.96
CA ILE A 123 12.62 15.67 -11.84
C ILE A 123 11.31 15.57 -11.04
N PRO A 124 10.16 16.04 -11.57
CA PRO A 124 8.87 15.81 -10.93
C PRO A 124 8.63 14.32 -10.67
N SER A 125 8.17 13.96 -9.46
CA SER A 125 8.10 12.56 -9.00
C SER A 125 7.29 11.66 -9.93
N ILE A 126 6.17 12.16 -10.47
CA ILE A 126 5.36 11.41 -11.44
C ILE A 126 6.19 11.02 -12.67
N VAL A 127 6.96 11.97 -13.22
CA VAL A 127 7.78 11.73 -14.43
C VAL A 127 8.93 10.77 -14.14
N ALA A 128 9.64 10.98 -13.02
CA ALA A 128 10.72 10.11 -12.59
C ALA A 128 10.22 8.67 -12.38
N THR A 129 9.10 8.51 -11.69
CA THR A 129 8.59 7.19 -11.32
C THR A 129 7.87 6.47 -12.46
N ILE A 130 7.33 7.17 -13.45
CA ILE A 130 6.91 6.55 -14.73
C ILE A 130 8.13 5.98 -15.45
N GLY A 131 9.22 6.73 -15.55
CA GLY A 131 10.46 6.25 -16.16
C GLY A 131 10.99 4.99 -15.50
N THR A 132 11.09 5.00 -14.15
CA THR A 132 11.57 3.84 -13.40
C THR A 132 10.57 2.68 -13.35
N LEU A 133 9.26 2.93 -13.48
CA LEU A 133 8.25 1.88 -13.68
C LEU A 133 8.56 1.04 -14.92
N TYR A 134 8.78 1.73 -16.06
CA TYR A 134 9.12 1.02 -17.31
C TYR A 134 10.50 0.38 -17.24
N PHE A 135 11.47 1.03 -16.61
CA PHE A 135 12.80 0.46 -16.41
C PHE A 135 12.76 -0.87 -15.64
N TRP A 136 12.15 -0.88 -14.46
CA TRP A 136 12.04 -2.09 -13.64
C TRP A 136 11.18 -3.17 -14.30
N ARG A 137 10.08 -2.78 -14.96
CA ARG A 137 9.24 -3.74 -15.69
C ARG A 137 9.97 -4.33 -16.90
N GLY A 138 10.71 -3.49 -17.63
CA GLY A 138 11.56 -3.95 -18.72
C GLY A 138 12.63 -4.95 -18.24
N LEU A 139 13.27 -4.64 -17.11
CA LEU A 139 14.28 -5.51 -16.51
C LEU A 139 13.68 -6.86 -16.06
N VAL A 140 12.46 -6.87 -15.48
CA VAL A 140 11.71 -8.11 -15.20
C VAL A 140 11.58 -8.95 -16.47
N ASN A 141 11.11 -8.36 -17.56
CA ASN A 141 10.91 -9.09 -18.82
C ASN A 141 12.20 -9.60 -19.43
N VAL A 142 13.27 -8.80 -19.37
CA VAL A 142 14.60 -9.21 -19.87
C VAL A 142 15.18 -10.38 -19.07
N ILE A 143 15.12 -10.32 -17.74
CA ILE A 143 15.69 -11.37 -16.87
C ILE A 143 14.84 -12.64 -16.95
N SER A 144 13.50 -12.52 -16.86
CA SER A 144 12.59 -13.67 -16.87
C SER A 144 12.39 -14.28 -18.26
N GLN A 145 12.71 -13.52 -19.33
CA GLN A 145 12.41 -13.88 -20.73
C GLN A 145 10.93 -14.29 -20.93
N GLY A 146 10.03 -13.65 -20.17
CA GLY A 146 8.61 -13.99 -20.17
C GLY A 146 8.24 -15.25 -19.41
N SER A 147 9.21 -15.94 -18.80
CA SER A 147 9.00 -17.18 -18.05
C SER A 147 8.67 -16.90 -16.58
N GLY A 148 7.89 -17.78 -15.95
CA GLY A 148 7.66 -17.75 -14.53
C GLY A 148 8.73 -18.49 -13.73
N VAL A 149 8.72 -18.28 -12.39
CA VAL A 149 9.60 -18.98 -11.45
C VAL A 149 8.74 -19.65 -10.40
N ALA A 150 8.77 -20.97 -10.32
CA ALA A 150 8.12 -21.74 -9.26
C ALA A 150 9.06 -21.87 -8.06
N ILE A 151 8.51 -21.76 -6.85
CA ILE A 151 9.24 -21.95 -5.59
C ILE A 151 8.64 -23.04 -4.71
N VAL A 152 7.70 -23.82 -5.25
CA VAL A 152 7.00 -24.87 -4.49
C VAL A 152 7.99 -25.79 -3.80
N ASP A 153 8.98 -26.31 -4.53
CA ASP A 153 9.92 -27.34 -4.04
C ASP A 153 10.83 -26.83 -2.89
N VAL A 154 11.06 -25.51 -2.81
CA VAL A 154 11.98 -24.90 -1.83
C VAL A 154 11.26 -24.06 -0.78
N ALA A 155 9.97 -23.82 -0.93
CA ALA A 155 9.19 -22.93 -0.05
C ALA A 155 8.07 -23.67 0.70
N ASP A 156 7.33 -24.56 0.03
CA ASP A 156 6.15 -25.16 0.63
C ASP A 156 6.50 -26.02 1.86
N GLY A 157 5.70 -25.90 2.92
CA GLY A 157 5.92 -26.57 4.19
C GLY A 157 7.12 -26.09 5.02
N THR A 158 7.87 -25.07 4.57
CA THR A 158 8.98 -24.51 5.33
C THR A 158 8.49 -23.57 6.44
N TRP A 159 9.33 -23.34 7.48
CA TRP A 159 8.99 -22.45 8.58
C TRP A 159 8.74 -20.99 8.14
N HIS A 160 9.47 -20.54 7.11
CA HIS A 160 9.29 -19.17 6.59
C HIS A 160 8.01 -19.04 5.76
N HIS A 161 7.62 -20.06 4.98
CA HIS A 161 6.33 -20.08 4.30
C HIS A 161 5.18 -20.00 5.32
N THR A 162 5.24 -20.84 6.36
CA THR A 162 4.28 -20.83 7.47
C THR A 162 4.20 -19.47 8.15
N LEU A 163 5.34 -18.83 8.41
CA LEU A 163 5.39 -17.52 9.08
C LEU A 163 4.74 -16.40 8.27
N PHE A 164 4.83 -16.46 6.94
CA PHE A 164 4.38 -15.35 6.08
C PHE A 164 2.94 -15.51 5.59
N VAL A 165 2.49 -16.73 5.25
CA VAL A 165 1.19 -16.90 4.58
C VAL A 165 0.31 -18.02 5.11
N GLU A 166 0.81 -18.95 5.91
CA GLU A 166 -0.02 -20.04 6.43
C GLU A 166 -1.11 -19.52 7.40
N LYS A 167 -2.11 -20.36 7.59
CA LYS A 167 -3.29 -20.01 8.39
C LYS A 167 -3.06 -20.39 9.86
N LEU A 168 -2.97 -19.37 10.71
CA LEU A 168 -3.01 -19.57 12.16
C LEU A 168 -4.38 -20.14 12.56
N PHE A 169 -4.33 -21.22 13.37
CA PHE A 169 -5.56 -21.93 13.83
C PHE A 169 -6.48 -22.38 12.68
N ASN A 170 -5.94 -22.63 11.47
CA ASN A 170 -6.70 -22.95 10.26
C ASN A 170 -7.73 -21.88 9.82
N LYS A 171 -7.65 -20.67 10.33
CA LYS A 171 -8.64 -19.61 10.08
C LYS A 171 -8.04 -18.32 9.56
N ILE A 172 -7.05 -17.77 10.24
CA ILE A 172 -6.52 -16.42 9.97
C ILE A 172 -5.22 -16.51 9.18
N PRO A 173 -5.16 -16.01 7.94
CA PRO A 173 -3.92 -15.96 7.16
C PRO A 173 -2.86 -15.10 7.84
N ALA A 174 -1.62 -15.58 7.91
CA ALA A 174 -0.51 -14.89 8.58
C ALA A 174 -0.22 -13.52 7.95
N GLN A 175 -0.36 -13.39 6.62
CA GLN A 175 -0.18 -12.10 5.93
C GLN A 175 -1.13 -11.00 6.44
N PHE A 176 -2.33 -11.35 6.88
CA PHE A 176 -3.24 -10.37 7.46
C PHE A 176 -2.77 -9.88 8.84
N ILE A 177 -2.20 -10.77 9.64
CA ILE A 177 -1.60 -10.40 10.94
C ILE A 177 -0.42 -9.47 10.69
N TRP A 178 0.46 -9.81 9.75
CA TRP A 178 1.55 -8.94 9.35
C TRP A 178 1.07 -7.57 8.88
N PHE A 179 0.01 -7.52 8.06
CA PHE A 179 -0.57 -6.26 7.62
C PHE A 179 -1.04 -5.39 8.81
N ILE A 180 -1.69 -5.98 9.81
CA ILE A 180 -2.11 -5.26 11.04
C ILE A 180 -0.88 -4.78 11.82
N VAL A 181 0.11 -5.63 12.04
CA VAL A 181 1.34 -5.30 12.78
C VAL A 181 2.11 -4.18 12.09
N LEU A 182 2.28 -4.27 10.77
CA LEU A 182 2.96 -3.25 9.98
C LEU A 182 2.16 -1.94 9.94
N THR A 183 0.83 -2.02 9.87
CA THR A 183 -0.04 -0.82 9.98
C THR A 183 0.15 -0.14 11.33
N ALA A 184 0.14 -0.90 12.42
CA ALA A 184 0.36 -0.36 13.76
C ALA A 184 1.76 0.27 13.92
N LEU A 185 2.79 -0.39 13.41
CA LEU A 185 4.17 0.11 13.41
C LEU A 185 4.30 1.41 12.62
N LEU A 186 3.78 1.44 11.37
CA LEU A 186 3.85 2.63 10.53
C LEU A 186 2.96 3.75 11.05
N GLN A 187 1.81 3.45 11.63
CA GLN A 187 0.97 4.43 12.33
C GLN A 187 1.73 5.07 13.51
N TRP A 188 2.47 4.26 14.28
CA TRP A 188 3.30 4.76 15.38
C TRP A 188 4.42 5.68 14.87
N ILE A 189 5.15 5.26 13.81
CA ILE A 189 6.19 6.08 13.18
C ILE A 189 5.60 7.39 12.63
N TYR A 190 4.49 7.29 11.93
CA TYR A 190 3.85 8.43 11.28
C TYR A 190 3.34 9.48 12.26
N ARG A 191 2.82 9.05 13.42
CA ARG A 191 2.19 9.92 14.40
C ARG A 191 3.12 10.43 15.49
N TYR A 192 4.10 9.62 15.91
CA TYR A 192 4.90 9.89 17.12
C TYR A 192 6.39 10.04 16.86
N HIS A 193 6.91 9.52 15.76
CA HIS A 193 8.34 9.61 15.46
C HIS A 193 8.67 10.91 14.73
N LYS A 194 9.90 11.43 14.92
CA LYS A 194 10.39 12.65 14.25
C LYS A 194 10.23 12.60 12.72
N PHE A 195 10.43 11.43 12.12
CA PHE A 195 10.28 11.24 10.68
C PHE A 195 8.86 11.55 10.20
N GLY A 196 7.83 11.05 10.89
CA GLY A 196 6.44 11.34 10.57
C GLY A 196 6.11 12.83 10.69
N ASN A 197 6.56 13.49 11.78
CA ASN A 197 6.37 14.93 11.96
C ASN A 197 7.04 15.73 10.83
N HIS A 198 8.27 15.35 10.44
CA HIS A 198 8.96 16.04 9.34
C HIS A 198 8.24 15.84 8.00
N ILE A 199 7.63 14.68 7.75
CA ILE A 199 6.80 14.43 6.55
C ILE A 199 5.64 15.42 6.47
N HIS A 200 4.92 15.62 7.57
CA HIS A 200 3.82 16.60 7.62
C HIS A 200 4.30 18.02 7.35
N PHE A 201 5.38 18.47 8.02
CA PHE A 201 5.92 19.81 7.81
C PHE A 201 6.41 20.04 6.38
N VAL A 202 7.13 19.06 5.81
CA VAL A 202 7.63 19.15 4.42
C VAL A 202 6.48 19.15 3.42
N GLY A 203 5.45 18.32 3.65
CA GLY A 203 4.30 18.22 2.78
C GLY A 203 3.36 19.44 2.86
N ASP A 204 3.29 20.10 4.01
CA ASP A 204 2.46 21.32 4.20
C ASP A 204 3.14 22.53 3.55
N ASN A 205 4.43 22.77 3.88
CA ASN A 205 5.20 23.85 3.27
C ASN A 205 6.71 23.54 3.26
N LYS A 206 7.23 23.22 2.09
CA LYS A 206 8.64 22.88 1.88
C LYS A 206 9.60 24.01 2.33
N ALA A 207 9.28 25.26 2.02
CA ALA A 207 10.15 26.39 2.36
C ALA A 207 10.18 26.63 3.88
N SER A 208 9.02 26.59 4.53
CA SER A 208 8.93 26.69 5.98
C SER A 208 9.67 25.56 6.70
N ALA A 209 9.55 24.33 6.21
CA ALA A 209 10.29 23.19 6.75
C ALA A 209 11.81 23.39 6.66
N GLN A 210 12.31 23.92 5.54
CA GLN A 210 13.73 24.24 5.37
C GLN A 210 14.20 25.31 6.37
N MET A 211 13.40 26.36 6.59
CA MET A 211 13.71 27.41 7.59
C MET A 211 13.74 26.85 9.02
N MET A 212 13.00 25.80 9.31
CA MET A 212 13.04 25.05 10.58
C MET A 212 14.24 24.10 10.70
N GLY A 213 15.14 24.08 9.71
CA GLY A 213 16.32 23.19 9.69
C GLY A 213 16.03 21.76 9.27
N ILE A 214 14.85 21.45 8.71
CA ILE A 214 14.52 20.12 8.23
C ILE A 214 15.18 19.90 6.86
N ASN A 215 15.98 18.82 6.76
CA ASN A 215 16.56 18.42 5.48
C ASN A 215 15.50 17.72 4.62
N VAL A 216 14.83 18.52 3.78
CA VAL A 216 13.73 18.06 2.92
C VAL A 216 14.13 16.91 1.99
N ASP A 217 15.31 17.02 1.37
CA ASP A 217 15.81 15.96 0.46
C ASP A 217 15.96 14.62 1.18
N LYS A 218 16.59 14.65 2.36
CA LYS A 218 16.77 13.44 3.17
C LYS A 218 15.44 12.79 3.55
N ILE A 219 14.44 13.60 3.93
CA ILE A 219 13.11 13.09 4.28
C ILE A 219 12.44 12.43 3.09
N LYS A 220 12.49 13.06 1.91
CA LYS A 220 11.94 12.50 0.66
C LYS A 220 12.64 11.20 0.28
N ILE A 221 13.98 11.18 0.29
CA ILE A 221 14.75 9.97 -0.05
C ILE A 221 14.37 8.82 0.87
N ILE A 222 14.31 9.04 2.20
CA ILE A 222 13.92 8.00 3.15
C ILE A 222 12.51 7.47 2.87
N ALA A 223 11.56 8.34 2.50
CA ALA A 223 10.20 7.94 2.18
C ALA A 223 10.13 7.06 0.92
N PHE A 224 10.90 7.37 -0.12
CA PHE A 224 10.98 6.52 -1.31
C PHE A 224 11.69 5.18 -1.03
N VAL A 225 12.79 5.18 -0.25
CA VAL A 225 13.50 3.96 0.16
C VAL A 225 12.58 3.05 0.98
N GLN A 226 11.84 3.62 1.93
CA GLN A 226 10.87 2.91 2.74
C GLN A 226 9.77 2.29 1.84
N LEU A 227 9.26 3.04 0.86
CA LEU A 227 8.27 2.51 -0.09
C LEU A 227 8.85 1.35 -0.91
N GLY A 228 10.09 1.45 -1.37
CA GLY A 228 10.77 0.36 -2.06
C GLY A 228 10.89 -0.91 -1.21
N PHE A 229 11.21 -0.77 0.09
CA PHE A 229 11.24 -1.89 1.03
C PHE A 229 9.87 -2.56 1.19
N PHE A 230 8.80 -1.79 1.43
CA PHE A 230 7.46 -2.34 1.62
C PHE A 230 6.88 -2.92 0.33
N SER A 231 7.27 -2.40 -0.84
CA SER A 231 6.96 -2.99 -2.13
C SER A 231 7.63 -4.36 -2.30
N SER A 232 8.89 -4.49 -1.90
CA SER A 232 9.59 -5.78 -1.86
C SER A 232 8.89 -6.77 -0.92
N LEU A 233 8.54 -6.32 0.28
CA LEU A 233 7.86 -7.15 1.26
C LEU A 233 6.51 -7.66 0.73
N ALA A 234 5.71 -6.80 0.10
CA ALA A 234 4.46 -7.21 -0.54
C ALA A 234 4.70 -8.23 -1.68
N GLY A 235 5.80 -8.06 -2.43
CA GLY A 235 6.23 -9.02 -3.44
C GLY A 235 6.56 -10.39 -2.87
N ILE A 236 7.25 -10.44 -1.74
CA ILE A 236 7.59 -11.68 -1.02
C ILE A 236 6.32 -12.36 -0.51
N PHE A 237 5.37 -11.62 0.08
CA PHE A 237 4.08 -12.18 0.48
C PHE A 237 3.32 -12.77 -0.70
N THR A 238 3.28 -12.08 -1.84
CA THR A 238 2.62 -12.59 -3.06
C THR A 238 3.31 -13.84 -3.58
N MET A 239 4.64 -13.88 -3.54
CA MET A 239 5.45 -15.04 -3.94
C MET A 239 5.12 -16.28 -3.11
N TYR A 240 5.02 -16.11 -1.78
CA TYR A 240 4.67 -17.20 -0.89
C TYR A 240 3.21 -17.66 -1.01
N GLU A 241 2.26 -16.73 -1.14
CA GLU A 241 0.84 -17.10 -1.30
C GLU A 241 0.58 -17.88 -2.59
N MET A 242 1.28 -17.50 -3.69
CA MET A 242 1.09 -18.12 -5.01
C MET A 242 2.07 -19.25 -5.30
N LEU A 243 3.17 -19.35 -4.55
CA LEU A 243 4.30 -20.26 -4.77
C LEU A 243 4.89 -20.18 -6.20
N TYR A 244 4.56 -19.10 -6.90
CA TYR A 244 4.90 -18.89 -8.30
C TYR A 244 4.99 -17.42 -8.64
N PHE A 245 6.01 -17.04 -9.41
CA PHE A 245 6.17 -15.73 -10.01
C PHE A 245 5.71 -15.75 -11.47
N TRP A 246 5.06 -14.68 -11.91
CA TRP A 246 4.77 -14.41 -13.32
C TRP A 246 5.20 -12.98 -13.71
N PRO A 247 5.63 -12.75 -14.98
CA PRO A 247 6.25 -11.47 -15.39
C PRO A 247 5.38 -10.22 -15.22
N THR A 248 4.05 -10.37 -15.22
CA THR A 248 3.10 -9.28 -15.00
C THR A 248 2.75 -9.07 -13.53
N GLN A 249 3.37 -9.78 -12.59
CA GLN A 249 3.12 -9.62 -11.16
C GLN A 249 3.27 -8.17 -10.73
N GLY A 250 2.31 -7.68 -9.94
CA GLY A 250 2.24 -6.30 -9.47
C GLY A 250 1.50 -5.33 -10.40
N SER A 251 1.29 -5.65 -11.70
CA SER A 251 0.72 -4.70 -12.68
C SER A 251 -0.67 -4.14 -12.31
N GLY A 252 -1.50 -4.88 -11.59
CA GLY A 252 -2.84 -4.43 -11.16
C GLY A 252 -2.86 -3.61 -9.86
N LEU A 253 -1.73 -3.53 -9.14
CA LEU A 253 -1.71 -2.96 -7.78
C LEU A 253 -1.78 -1.43 -7.75
N MET A 254 -1.38 -0.74 -8.83
CA MET A 254 -1.23 0.72 -8.83
C MET A 254 -2.53 1.45 -8.49
N LEU A 255 -3.58 1.19 -9.27
CA LEU A 255 -4.85 1.89 -9.09
C LEU A 255 -5.52 1.52 -7.76
N THR A 256 -5.52 0.25 -7.40
CA THR A 256 -6.10 -0.25 -6.14
C THR A 256 -5.41 0.35 -4.92
N THR A 257 -4.08 0.42 -4.94
CA THR A 257 -3.27 1.02 -3.87
C THR A 257 -3.53 2.51 -3.71
N LEU A 258 -3.46 3.27 -4.82
CA LEU A 258 -3.71 4.71 -4.80
C LEU A 258 -5.16 5.03 -4.42
N ALA A 259 -6.12 4.22 -4.90
CA ALA A 259 -7.51 4.33 -4.49
C ALA A 259 -7.67 4.21 -2.97
N ALA A 260 -7.05 3.19 -2.37
CA ALA A 260 -7.10 2.99 -0.92
C ALA A 260 -6.50 4.17 -0.14
N VAL A 261 -5.39 4.75 -0.63
CA VAL A 261 -4.73 5.92 -0.02
C VAL A 261 -5.63 7.17 -0.10
N PHE A 262 -6.22 7.45 -1.26
CA PHE A 262 -7.03 8.65 -1.46
C PHE A 262 -8.41 8.53 -0.82
N VAL A 263 -9.08 7.39 -0.94
CA VAL A 263 -10.33 7.09 -0.22
C VAL A 263 -10.07 7.10 1.28
N GLY A 264 -8.89 6.66 1.72
CA GLY A 264 -8.39 6.75 3.08
C GLY A 264 -8.16 8.19 3.58
N GLY A 265 -8.36 9.22 2.73
CA GLY A 265 -8.33 10.64 3.11
C GLY A 265 -6.94 11.28 3.08
N THR A 266 -5.95 10.62 2.47
CA THR A 266 -4.64 11.24 2.24
C THR A 266 -4.73 12.23 1.08
N SER A 267 -4.22 13.44 1.31
CA SER A 267 -4.25 14.54 0.35
C SER A 267 -3.29 14.32 -0.81
N VAL A 268 -3.79 14.39 -2.04
CA VAL A 268 -2.95 14.39 -3.25
C VAL A 268 -2.00 15.60 -3.29
N PHE A 269 -2.37 16.70 -2.61
CA PHE A 269 -1.57 17.94 -2.57
C PHE A 269 -0.51 17.96 -1.45
N GLY A 270 -0.40 16.88 -0.68
CA GLY A 270 0.52 16.79 0.45
C GLY A 270 -0.04 17.37 1.76
N GLY A 271 0.81 17.41 2.78
CA GLY A 271 0.58 17.96 4.11
C GLY A 271 -0.35 17.18 5.03
N LYS A 272 -1.29 16.43 4.48
CA LYS A 272 -2.31 15.71 5.24
C LYS A 272 -2.46 14.27 4.78
N GLY A 273 -2.46 13.36 5.74
CA GLY A 273 -2.69 11.94 5.53
C GLY A 273 -2.88 11.24 6.88
N THR A 274 -3.35 10.02 6.83
CA THR A 274 -3.48 9.17 8.02
C THR A 274 -3.34 7.71 7.64
N ILE A 275 -2.46 7.00 8.33
CA ILE A 275 -2.25 5.56 8.12
C ILE A 275 -3.52 4.78 8.49
N PHE A 276 -4.20 5.18 9.58
CA PHE A 276 -5.47 4.56 9.96
C PHE A 276 -6.54 4.75 8.87
N GLY A 277 -6.63 5.96 8.29
CA GLY A 277 -7.54 6.20 7.17
C GLY A 277 -7.20 5.34 5.95
N THR A 278 -5.93 5.23 5.59
CA THR A 278 -5.47 4.34 4.52
C THR A 278 -5.81 2.88 4.82
N PHE A 279 -5.63 2.41 6.06
CA PHE A 279 -6.04 1.07 6.48
C PHE A 279 -7.55 0.84 6.23
N ILE A 280 -8.41 1.77 6.64
CA ILE A 280 -9.85 1.70 6.34
C ILE A 280 -10.11 1.77 4.83
N GLY A 281 -9.37 2.58 4.10
CA GLY A 281 -9.42 2.66 2.63
C GLY A 281 -9.09 1.31 1.97
N VAL A 282 -8.10 0.57 2.51
CA VAL A 282 -7.78 -0.79 2.06
C VAL A 282 -8.96 -1.74 2.29
N LEU A 283 -9.64 -1.65 3.44
CA LEU A 283 -10.82 -2.47 3.71
C LEU A 283 -11.97 -2.14 2.74
N ILE A 284 -12.20 -0.86 2.46
CA ILE A 284 -13.22 -0.41 1.50
C ILE A 284 -12.90 -0.95 0.11
N ILE A 285 -11.74 -0.58 -0.45
CA ILE A 285 -11.37 -0.93 -1.83
C ILE A 285 -11.21 -2.45 -2.01
N GLY A 286 -10.59 -3.13 -1.05
CA GLY A 286 -10.39 -4.58 -1.12
C GLY A 286 -11.68 -5.40 -1.00
N SER A 287 -12.73 -4.85 -0.38
CA SER A 287 -14.02 -5.53 -0.29
C SER A 287 -14.93 -5.29 -1.50
N LEU A 288 -14.64 -4.28 -2.35
CA LEU A 288 -15.53 -3.88 -3.45
C LEU A 288 -15.80 -4.99 -4.46
N GLU A 289 -14.77 -5.66 -4.92
CA GLU A 289 -14.94 -6.71 -5.94
C GLU A 289 -15.87 -7.81 -5.45
N SER A 290 -15.54 -8.39 -4.31
CA SER A 290 -16.36 -9.46 -3.72
C SER A 290 -17.75 -8.97 -3.30
N GLY A 291 -17.84 -7.73 -2.81
CA GLY A 291 -19.11 -7.11 -2.45
C GLY A 291 -20.04 -6.92 -3.65
N ILE A 292 -19.53 -6.40 -4.76
CA ILE A 292 -20.26 -6.18 -6.00
C ILE A 292 -20.77 -7.51 -6.58
N ILE A 293 -19.89 -8.53 -6.63
CA ILE A 293 -20.26 -9.86 -7.12
C ILE A 293 -21.29 -10.53 -6.20
N ALA A 294 -21.15 -10.41 -4.89
CA ALA A 294 -22.11 -10.94 -3.93
C ALA A 294 -23.51 -10.31 -4.04
N LEU A 295 -23.58 -9.05 -4.43
CA LEU A 295 -24.85 -8.34 -4.75
C LEU A 295 -25.46 -8.74 -6.08
N GLY A 296 -24.86 -9.68 -6.81
CA GLY A 296 -25.36 -10.17 -8.10
C GLY A 296 -24.96 -9.32 -9.29
N LEU A 297 -24.06 -8.35 -9.12
CA LEU A 297 -23.52 -7.53 -10.21
C LEU A 297 -22.30 -8.21 -10.84
N SER A 298 -22.06 -7.94 -12.11
CA SER A 298 -20.85 -8.42 -12.79
C SER A 298 -19.59 -7.75 -12.26
N GLY A 299 -18.47 -8.48 -12.18
CA GLY A 299 -17.14 -7.95 -11.83
C GLY A 299 -16.67 -6.79 -12.73
N PHE A 300 -17.26 -6.60 -13.91
CA PHE A 300 -16.96 -5.45 -14.78
C PHE A 300 -17.31 -4.10 -14.14
N TYR A 301 -18.23 -4.06 -13.18
CA TYR A 301 -18.55 -2.83 -12.44
C TYR A 301 -17.46 -2.39 -11.47
N VAL A 302 -16.53 -3.25 -11.08
CA VAL A 302 -15.48 -2.96 -10.09
C VAL A 302 -14.62 -1.77 -10.51
N GLN A 303 -14.11 -1.78 -11.75
CA GLN A 303 -13.27 -0.69 -12.25
C GLN A 303 -14.06 0.63 -12.38
N PHE A 304 -15.31 0.56 -12.83
CA PHE A 304 -16.19 1.70 -12.93
C PHE A 304 -16.48 2.34 -11.57
N ILE A 305 -16.82 1.54 -10.57
CA ILE A 305 -17.09 2.00 -9.19
C ILE A 305 -15.82 2.54 -8.55
N ASN A 306 -14.67 1.87 -8.71
CA ASN A 306 -13.37 2.39 -8.25
C ASN A 306 -13.07 3.77 -8.85
N GLY A 307 -13.29 3.95 -10.14
CA GLY A 307 -13.11 5.25 -10.82
C GLY A 307 -13.98 6.35 -10.21
N ILE A 308 -15.26 6.08 -9.97
CA ILE A 308 -16.19 7.03 -9.33
C ILE A 308 -15.71 7.36 -7.92
N MET A 309 -15.32 6.37 -7.13
CA MET A 309 -14.88 6.57 -5.75
C MET A 309 -13.62 7.42 -5.66
N ILE A 310 -12.60 7.13 -6.48
CA ILE A 310 -11.35 7.92 -6.52
C ILE A 310 -11.65 9.36 -6.93
N THR A 311 -12.38 9.55 -8.03
CA THR A 311 -12.70 10.88 -8.54
C THR A 311 -13.50 11.69 -7.53
N SER A 312 -14.49 11.07 -6.90
CA SER A 312 -15.31 11.71 -5.86
C SER A 312 -14.48 12.09 -4.64
N ALA A 313 -13.63 11.20 -4.14
CA ALA A 313 -12.77 11.46 -3.00
C ALA A 313 -11.81 12.65 -3.26
N VAL A 314 -11.13 12.64 -4.41
CA VAL A 314 -10.19 13.71 -4.79
C VAL A 314 -10.94 15.04 -5.01
N THR A 315 -12.11 15.02 -5.66
CA THR A 315 -12.92 16.21 -5.90
C THR A 315 -13.42 16.84 -4.59
N ILE A 316 -13.96 16.04 -3.68
CA ILE A 316 -14.41 16.53 -2.36
C ILE A 316 -13.23 17.19 -1.62
N TYR A 317 -12.06 16.53 -1.67
CA TYR A 317 -10.87 17.07 -1.01
C TYR A 317 -10.43 18.42 -1.63
N ALA A 318 -10.40 18.52 -2.96
CA ALA A 318 -10.05 19.75 -3.67
C ALA A 318 -11.02 20.90 -3.34
N LEU A 319 -12.33 20.62 -3.26
CA LEU A 319 -13.34 21.61 -2.88
C LEU A 319 -13.19 22.10 -1.43
N ILE A 320 -12.82 21.20 -0.50
CA ILE A 320 -12.57 21.58 0.90
C ILE A 320 -11.32 22.47 1.03
N GLN A 321 -10.28 22.21 0.25
CA GLN A 321 -9.08 23.05 0.24
C GLN A 321 -9.36 24.46 -0.32
N ARG A 322 -10.11 24.58 -1.43
CA ARG A 322 -10.48 25.88 -2.02
C ARG A 322 -11.21 26.82 -1.07
N LYS A 323 -11.97 26.30 -0.11
CA LYS A 323 -12.67 27.12 0.90
C LYS A 323 -11.77 27.66 2.01
N LYS A 324 -10.49 27.27 2.04
CA LYS A 324 -9.53 27.67 3.09
C LYS A 324 -8.45 28.65 2.58
N THR A 325 -8.33 28.80 1.26
CA THR A 325 -7.61 29.88 0.59
C THR A 325 -8.55 31.03 0.28
#